data_4c105f5be0c495949e2d6f1ef801ffed
#
_entry.id   4c105f5be0c495949e2d6f1ef801ffed
#
_cell.length_a   1.000
_cell.length_b   1.000
_cell.length_c   1.000
_cell.angle_alpha   90.00
_cell.angle_beta   90.00
_cell.angle_gamma   90.00
#
_symmetry.space_group_name_H-M   'P 1'
#
loop_
_entity.id
_entity.type
_entity.pdbx_description
1 polymer ?
#
loop_
_entity_poly.entity_id
_entity_poly.type
_entity_poly.pdbx_seq_one_letter_code
_entity_poly.pdbx_strand_id
1 'polypeptide(L)'
;MNLYDETSFECSKLITNKYSTSFSLGIKAFDKGFRYPIYAIYGFVRYADEIVDTFHEYDKLTLISAFRKETFKAIQEKISLNPVIHSFQQVVNQYGIETGLIDAFLRSMEMDLDKKAYDPACYETYIYGSAETVGLMCLRVFTNNNEAQYQSLLSQARSLGAAFQKVNFLRDIQADYQERGRTYFPGIDFNNFTEQDKHRIEAEIKNDFDNAFEGIKQLPAGTRLGVYIAYTYYLKLFKKISYTPANVILQKRIRISDTRKMGLYVKAVLQQKLNVI
;
A
#
# COMPACT_ATOMS: atom_id res chain seq x y z
N MET A 1 -22.34 -16.59 -2.53
CA MET A 1 -21.87 -15.50 -3.43
C MET A 1 -22.56 -15.68 -4.75
N ASN A 2 -23.23 -14.68 -5.29
CA ASN A 2 -23.86 -14.73 -6.61
C ASN A 2 -22.83 -14.48 -7.72
N LEU A 3 -23.20 -14.65 -9.00
CA LEU A 3 -22.30 -14.48 -10.13
C LEU A 3 -21.74 -13.05 -10.23
N TYR A 4 -22.53 -12.04 -9.88
CA TYR A 4 -22.09 -10.64 -9.91
C TYR A 4 -21.02 -10.36 -8.85
N ASP A 5 -21.18 -10.87 -7.64
CA ASP A 5 -20.18 -10.77 -6.58
C ASP A 5 -18.86 -11.41 -7.00
N GLU A 6 -18.92 -12.65 -7.50
CA GLU A 6 -17.75 -13.40 -7.97
C GLU A 6 -17.01 -12.64 -9.08
N THR A 7 -17.75 -12.16 -10.09
CA THR A 7 -17.19 -11.38 -11.19
C THR A 7 -16.51 -10.10 -10.68
N SER A 8 -17.11 -9.42 -9.69
CA SER A 8 -16.56 -8.20 -9.11
C SER A 8 -15.23 -8.44 -8.39
N PHE A 9 -15.10 -9.54 -7.65
CA PHE A 9 -13.83 -9.95 -7.04
C PHE A 9 -12.78 -10.33 -8.09
N GLU A 10 -13.17 -11.02 -9.17
CA GLU A 10 -12.22 -11.34 -10.26
C GLU A 10 -11.75 -10.09 -11.00
N CYS A 11 -12.58 -9.03 -11.15
CA CYS A 11 -12.14 -7.74 -11.67
C CYS A 11 -11.04 -7.12 -10.79
N SER A 12 -11.22 -7.08 -9.48
CA SER A 12 -10.22 -6.57 -8.54
C SER A 12 -8.93 -7.40 -8.55
N LYS A 13 -9.04 -8.72 -8.66
CA LYS A 13 -7.91 -9.63 -8.82
C LYS A 13 -7.16 -9.39 -10.14
N LEU A 14 -7.89 -9.19 -11.25
CA LEU A 14 -7.29 -8.86 -12.55
C LEU A 14 -6.47 -7.58 -12.46
N ILE A 15 -7.04 -6.51 -11.88
CA ILE A 15 -6.35 -5.24 -11.64
C ILE A 15 -5.07 -5.50 -10.85
N THR A 16 -5.15 -6.18 -9.71
CA THR A 16 -3.98 -6.47 -8.87
C THR A 16 -2.89 -7.19 -9.65
N ASN A 17 -3.25 -8.22 -10.41
CA ASN A 17 -2.29 -9.02 -11.20
C ASN A 17 -1.63 -8.22 -12.33
N LYS A 18 -2.33 -7.25 -12.91
CA LYS A 18 -1.78 -6.39 -13.97
C LYS A 18 -0.84 -5.32 -13.42
N TYR A 19 -1.16 -4.74 -12.26
CA TYR A 19 -0.42 -3.60 -11.72
C TYR A 19 0.71 -3.98 -10.76
N SER A 20 0.65 -5.15 -10.09
CA SER A 20 1.69 -5.52 -9.11
C SER A 20 2.01 -7.00 -9.06
N THR A 21 3.18 -7.37 -9.59
CA THR A 21 3.74 -8.72 -9.45
C THR A 21 4.03 -9.07 -7.98
N SER A 22 4.53 -8.11 -7.21
CA SER A 22 4.98 -8.35 -5.83
C SER A 22 3.80 -8.59 -4.90
N PHE A 23 2.76 -7.74 -4.95
CA PHE A 23 1.55 -7.92 -4.15
C PHE A 23 0.77 -9.17 -4.59
N SER A 24 0.69 -9.43 -5.90
CA SER A 24 0.06 -10.66 -6.41
C SER A 24 0.71 -11.93 -5.85
N LEU A 25 2.04 -11.97 -5.74
CA LEU A 25 2.75 -13.11 -5.13
C LEU A 25 2.45 -13.22 -3.63
N GLY A 26 2.44 -12.10 -2.89
CA GLY A 26 2.07 -12.08 -1.48
C GLY A 26 0.64 -12.58 -1.25
N ILE A 27 -0.33 -12.08 -2.03
CA ILE A 27 -1.74 -12.47 -1.89
C ILE A 27 -1.95 -13.96 -2.18
N LYS A 28 -1.25 -14.52 -3.17
CA LYS A 28 -1.31 -15.96 -3.48
C LYS A 28 -0.81 -16.83 -2.32
N ALA A 29 0.00 -16.30 -1.43
CA ALA A 29 0.53 -17.01 -0.27
C ALA A 29 -0.40 -16.95 0.96
N PHE A 30 -1.47 -16.16 0.94
CA PHE A 30 -2.51 -16.21 1.97
C PHE A 30 -3.37 -17.48 1.84
N ASP A 31 -3.97 -17.90 2.93
CA ASP A 31 -5.05 -18.88 2.88
C ASP A 31 -6.19 -18.37 1.99
N LYS A 32 -6.91 -19.31 1.38
CA LYS A 32 -7.90 -18.98 0.31
C LYS A 32 -8.92 -17.93 0.74
N GLY A 33 -9.37 -17.96 2.01
CA GLY A 33 -10.38 -17.04 2.54
C GLY A 33 -9.94 -15.57 2.57
N PHE A 34 -8.64 -15.29 2.64
CA PHE A 34 -8.11 -13.93 2.71
C PHE A 34 -7.81 -13.31 1.34
N ARG A 35 -7.72 -14.12 0.27
CA ARG A 35 -7.22 -13.65 -1.04
C ARG A 35 -8.15 -12.63 -1.68
N TYR A 36 -9.43 -12.97 -1.83
CA TYR A 36 -10.42 -12.07 -2.45
C TYR A 36 -10.60 -10.76 -1.68
N PRO A 37 -10.75 -10.77 -0.35
CA PRO A 37 -10.79 -9.52 0.41
C PRO A 37 -9.60 -8.61 0.16
N ILE A 38 -8.38 -9.15 0.12
CA ILE A 38 -7.19 -8.33 -0.14
C ILE A 38 -7.10 -7.87 -1.60
N TYR A 39 -7.54 -8.69 -2.57
CA TYR A 39 -7.67 -8.24 -3.96
C TYR A 39 -8.68 -7.08 -4.09
N ALA A 40 -9.79 -7.10 -3.34
CA ALA A 40 -10.77 -6.03 -3.36
C ALA A 40 -10.21 -4.72 -2.79
N ILE A 41 -9.50 -4.78 -1.64
CA ILE A 41 -8.83 -3.60 -1.08
C ILE A 41 -7.79 -3.04 -2.07
N TYR A 42 -6.93 -3.90 -2.64
CA TYR A 42 -5.93 -3.46 -3.60
C TYR A 42 -6.56 -2.88 -4.87
N GLY A 43 -7.60 -3.52 -5.40
CA GLY A 43 -8.33 -3.03 -6.58
C GLY A 43 -8.89 -1.64 -6.36
N PHE A 44 -9.52 -1.39 -5.21
CA PHE A 44 -10.05 -0.10 -4.81
C PHE A 44 -8.95 0.97 -4.71
N VAL A 45 -7.88 0.67 -3.96
CA VAL A 45 -6.72 1.57 -3.80
C VAL A 45 -6.11 1.91 -5.15
N ARG A 46 -5.83 0.89 -5.98
CA ARG A 46 -5.21 1.11 -7.30
C ARG A 46 -6.11 1.88 -8.25
N TYR A 47 -7.41 1.71 -8.17
CA TYR A 47 -8.35 2.45 -9.03
C TYR A 47 -8.37 3.94 -8.69
N ALA A 48 -8.39 4.29 -7.40
CA ALA A 48 -8.27 5.68 -6.95
C ALA A 48 -6.91 6.30 -7.35
N ASP A 49 -5.83 5.55 -7.19
CA ASP A 49 -4.47 5.92 -7.59
C ASP A 49 -4.37 6.19 -9.11
N GLU A 50 -5.02 5.34 -9.93
CA GLU A 50 -5.07 5.54 -11.39
C GLU A 50 -5.76 6.84 -11.80
N ILE A 51 -6.83 7.23 -11.10
CA ILE A 51 -7.53 8.49 -11.37
C ILE A 51 -6.59 9.68 -11.20
N VAL A 52 -5.82 9.72 -10.11
CA VAL A 52 -4.97 10.87 -9.78
C VAL A 52 -3.64 10.87 -10.52
N ASP A 53 -3.11 9.71 -10.88
CA ASP A 53 -1.81 9.60 -11.53
C ASP A 53 -1.85 9.58 -13.06
N THR A 54 -2.92 9.03 -13.67
CA THR A 54 -2.88 8.66 -15.09
C THR A 54 -3.82 9.49 -15.97
N PHE A 55 -4.99 9.87 -15.50
CA PHE A 55 -6.03 10.46 -16.34
C PHE A 55 -5.82 11.97 -16.61
N HIS A 56 -4.69 12.33 -17.23
CA HIS A 56 -4.29 13.72 -17.45
C HIS A 56 -5.22 14.50 -18.38
N GLU A 57 -5.93 13.82 -19.27
CA GLU A 57 -6.88 14.42 -20.23
C GLU A 57 -8.28 14.67 -19.63
N TYR A 58 -8.48 14.33 -18.36
CA TYR A 58 -9.78 14.41 -17.69
C TYR A 58 -9.71 15.27 -16.42
N ASP A 59 -10.87 15.78 -16.00
CA ASP A 59 -11.01 16.46 -14.70
C ASP A 59 -10.91 15.43 -13.55
N LYS A 60 -9.69 15.25 -13.05
CA LYS A 60 -9.36 14.30 -12.00
C LYS A 60 -10.09 14.59 -10.70
N LEU A 61 -10.30 15.89 -10.38
CA LEU A 61 -11.00 16.27 -9.15
C LEU A 61 -12.47 15.85 -9.20
N THR A 62 -13.13 16.05 -10.32
CA THR A 62 -14.50 15.56 -10.54
C THR A 62 -14.54 14.03 -10.48
N LEU A 63 -13.57 13.33 -11.10
CA LEU A 63 -13.53 11.88 -11.13
C LEU A 63 -13.32 11.29 -9.72
N ILE A 64 -12.35 11.78 -8.93
CA ILE A 64 -12.10 11.26 -7.59
C ILE A 64 -13.25 11.57 -6.62
N SER A 65 -13.88 12.76 -6.77
CA SER A 65 -15.05 13.14 -5.98
C SER A 65 -16.25 12.23 -6.29
N ALA A 66 -16.48 11.92 -7.57
CA ALA A 66 -17.52 10.97 -7.99
C ALA A 66 -17.25 9.55 -7.45
N PHE A 67 -16.00 9.08 -7.56
CA PHE A 67 -15.57 7.79 -7.03
C PHE A 67 -15.77 7.70 -5.51
N ARG A 68 -15.42 8.77 -4.78
CA ARG A 68 -15.65 8.89 -3.33
C ARG A 68 -17.15 8.78 -2.99
N LYS A 69 -17.99 9.57 -3.66
CA LYS A 69 -19.44 9.58 -3.43
C LYS A 69 -20.05 8.20 -3.70
N GLU A 70 -19.66 7.56 -4.79
CA GLU A 70 -20.14 6.21 -5.14
C GLU A 70 -19.68 5.18 -4.11
N THR A 71 -18.45 5.26 -3.63
CA THR A 71 -17.89 4.36 -2.60
C THR A 71 -18.74 4.38 -1.32
N PHE A 72 -18.99 5.55 -0.76
CA PHE A 72 -19.78 5.66 0.48
C PHE A 72 -21.24 5.26 0.27
N LYS A 73 -21.82 5.62 -0.88
CA LYS A 73 -23.16 5.15 -1.25
C LYS A 73 -23.21 3.62 -1.33
N ALA A 74 -22.23 3.01 -1.99
CA ALA A 74 -22.16 1.55 -2.12
C ALA A 74 -22.03 0.84 -0.77
N ILE A 75 -21.25 1.39 0.17
CA ILE A 75 -21.10 0.84 1.52
C ILE A 75 -22.45 0.86 2.26
N GLN A 76 -23.19 1.96 2.14
CA GLN A 76 -24.48 2.13 2.78
C GLN A 76 -25.58 1.24 2.15
N GLU A 77 -25.65 1.21 0.81
CA GLU A 77 -26.67 0.47 0.06
C GLU A 77 -26.29 -1.00 -0.16
N LYS A 78 -25.05 -1.39 0.15
CA LYS A 78 -24.48 -2.74 -0.02
C LYS A 78 -24.47 -3.22 -1.48
N ILE A 79 -24.44 -2.31 -2.42
CA ILE A 79 -24.37 -2.58 -3.87
C ILE A 79 -23.69 -1.43 -4.63
N SER A 80 -23.01 -1.75 -5.72
CA SER A 80 -22.55 -0.80 -6.73
C SER A 80 -22.58 -1.47 -8.11
N LEU A 81 -22.79 -0.69 -9.17
CA LEU A 81 -22.63 -1.16 -10.56
C LEU A 81 -21.17 -1.16 -11.01
N ASN A 82 -20.28 -0.46 -10.27
CA ASN A 82 -18.85 -0.54 -10.46
C ASN A 82 -18.32 -1.80 -9.76
N PRO A 83 -17.78 -2.79 -10.48
CA PRO A 83 -17.38 -4.07 -9.88
C PRO A 83 -16.25 -3.92 -8.85
N VAL A 84 -15.36 -2.93 -9.01
CA VAL A 84 -14.29 -2.68 -8.04
C VAL A 84 -14.86 -2.16 -6.72
N ILE A 85 -15.74 -1.15 -6.79
CA ILE A 85 -16.42 -0.62 -5.60
C ILE A 85 -17.33 -1.69 -5.00
N HIS A 86 -17.99 -2.52 -5.83
CA HIS A 86 -18.86 -3.59 -5.34
C HIS A 86 -18.11 -4.64 -4.53
N SER A 87 -17.00 -5.15 -5.03
CA SER A 87 -16.16 -6.08 -4.26
C SER A 87 -15.59 -5.45 -2.99
N PHE A 88 -15.17 -4.17 -3.05
CA PHE A 88 -14.62 -3.45 -1.91
C PHE A 88 -15.68 -3.22 -0.81
N GLN A 89 -16.89 -2.74 -1.16
CA GLN A 89 -17.96 -2.53 -0.17
C GLN A 89 -18.37 -3.83 0.53
N GLN A 90 -18.35 -4.97 -0.15
CA GLN A 90 -18.61 -6.26 0.49
C GLN A 90 -17.59 -6.55 1.59
N VAL A 91 -16.30 -6.30 1.32
CA VAL A 91 -15.22 -6.48 2.29
C VAL A 91 -15.37 -5.49 3.45
N VAL A 92 -15.67 -4.23 3.15
CA VAL A 92 -15.92 -3.20 4.19
C VAL A 92 -17.01 -3.64 5.15
N ASN A 93 -18.16 -4.06 4.60
CA ASN A 93 -19.32 -4.49 5.41
C ASN A 93 -19.06 -5.81 6.14
N GLN A 94 -18.34 -6.75 5.53
CA GLN A 94 -18.05 -8.07 6.12
C GLN A 94 -17.05 -7.97 7.29
N TYR A 95 -16.02 -7.15 7.16
CA TYR A 95 -14.93 -7.06 8.12
C TYR A 95 -15.00 -5.82 9.01
N GLY A 96 -16.06 -5.02 8.91
CA GLY A 96 -16.24 -3.83 9.74
C GLY A 96 -15.13 -2.79 9.55
N ILE A 97 -14.67 -2.60 8.31
CA ILE A 97 -13.65 -1.60 8.02
C ILE A 97 -14.22 -0.21 8.26
N GLU A 98 -13.55 0.58 9.10
CA GLU A 98 -14.00 1.91 9.49
C GLU A 98 -14.02 2.86 8.30
N THR A 99 -15.15 3.53 8.10
CA THR A 99 -15.31 4.53 7.03
C THR A 99 -14.31 5.69 7.13
N GLY A 100 -13.84 5.99 8.35
CA GLY A 100 -12.78 6.98 8.59
C GLY A 100 -11.45 6.63 7.92
N LEU A 101 -11.08 5.34 7.83
CA LEU A 101 -9.88 4.90 7.12
C LEU A 101 -10.02 5.13 5.61
N ILE A 102 -11.20 4.82 5.07
CA ILE A 102 -11.52 4.99 3.65
C ILE A 102 -11.52 6.48 3.29
N ASP A 103 -12.11 7.31 4.15
CA ASP A 103 -12.15 8.75 3.99
C ASP A 103 -10.74 9.36 3.98
N ALA A 104 -9.91 8.98 4.94
CA ALA A 104 -8.53 9.46 5.02
C ALA A 104 -7.70 9.04 3.79
N PHE A 105 -7.91 7.81 3.30
CA PHE A 105 -7.28 7.36 2.05
C PHE A 105 -7.72 8.21 0.85
N LEU A 106 -9.02 8.41 0.64
CA LEU A 106 -9.51 9.18 -0.51
C LEU A 106 -9.08 10.65 -0.44
N ARG A 107 -9.02 11.25 0.76
CA ARG A 107 -8.45 12.60 0.94
C ARG A 107 -6.96 12.67 0.59
N SER A 108 -6.19 11.64 0.91
CA SER A 108 -4.77 11.62 0.50
C SER A 108 -4.60 11.56 -1.02
N MET A 109 -5.52 10.91 -1.75
CA MET A 109 -5.54 10.92 -3.21
C MET A 109 -5.90 12.33 -3.76
N GLU A 110 -6.86 13.02 -3.12
CA GLU A 110 -7.17 14.42 -3.47
C GLU A 110 -5.95 15.35 -3.26
N MET A 111 -5.15 15.13 -2.19
CA MET A 111 -3.93 15.91 -1.94
C MET A 111 -2.92 15.79 -3.09
N ASP A 112 -2.85 14.67 -3.79
CA ASP A 112 -1.96 14.48 -4.94
C ASP A 112 -2.34 15.34 -6.17
N LEU A 113 -3.54 15.89 -6.21
CA LEU A 113 -3.95 16.78 -7.30
C LEU A 113 -3.43 18.21 -7.13
N ASP A 114 -3.31 18.69 -5.89
CA ASP A 114 -3.05 20.09 -5.60
C ASP A 114 -1.66 20.36 -5.00
N LYS A 115 -1.10 19.40 -4.25
CA LYS A 115 0.13 19.63 -3.49
C LYS A 115 1.38 19.23 -4.23
N LYS A 116 2.34 20.17 -4.27
CA LYS A 116 3.69 19.93 -4.83
C LYS A 116 4.75 19.72 -3.76
N ALA A 117 4.54 20.26 -2.56
CA ALA A 117 5.46 20.14 -1.43
C ALA A 117 4.68 19.91 -0.13
N TYR A 118 5.28 19.15 0.76
CA TYR A 118 4.68 18.73 2.03
C TYR A 118 5.48 19.32 3.19
N ASP A 119 4.83 20.09 4.07
CA ASP A 119 5.33 20.37 5.39
C ASP A 119 5.22 19.13 6.29
N PRO A 120 5.84 19.10 7.49
CA PRO A 120 5.81 17.91 8.34
C PRO A 120 4.41 17.40 8.67
N ALA A 121 3.44 18.27 8.96
CA ALA A 121 2.07 17.87 9.30
C ALA A 121 1.32 17.31 8.10
N CYS A 122 1.51 17.93 6.92
CA CYS A 122 0.97 17.42 5.66
C CYS A 122 1.59 16.08 5.28
N TYR A 123 2.89 15.89 5.50
CA TYR A 123 3.58 14.63 5.24
C TYR A 123 3.01 13.48 6.09
N GLU A 124 2.87 13.70 7.40
CA GLU A 124 2.27 12.70 8.29
C GLU A 124 0.83 12.37 7.89
N THR A 125 0.03 13.39 7.58
CA THR A 125 -1.35 13.21 7.11
C THR A 125 -1.41 12.41 5.81
N TYR A 126 -0.50 12.69 4.88
CA TYR A 126 -0.41 11.99 3.59
C TYR A 126 0.03 10.53 3.77
N ILE A 127 1.09 10.26 4.55
CA ILE A 127 1.55 8.89 4.86
C ILE A 127 0.44 8.09 5.54
N TYR A 128 -0.23 8.69 6.52
CA TYR A 128 -1.38 8.06 7.18
C TYR A 128 -2.46 7.69 6.16
N GLY A 129 -2.93 8.65 5.37
CA GLY A 129 -4.01 8.43 4.40
C GLY A 129 -3.65 7.45 3.29
N SER A 130 -2.50 7.67 2.61
CA SER A 130 -2.14 6.91 1.42
C SER A 130 -1.62 5.49 1.70
N ALA A 131 -1.15 5.21 2.92
CA ALA A 131 -0.48 3.95 3.21
C ALA A 131 -0.87 3.28 4.53
N GLU A 132 -0.88 4.02 5.66
CA GLU A 132 -1.16 3.41 6.95
C GLU A 132 -2.60 2.91 7.02
N THR A 133 -3.57 3.70 6.51
CA THR A 133 -4.97 3.28 6.45
C THR A 133 -5.18 2.03 5.61
N VAL A 134 -4.42 1.86 4.52
CA VAL A 134 -4.46 0.64 3.70
C VAL A 134 -3.96 -0.57 4.50
N GLY A 135 -2.89 -0.40 5.27
CA GLY A 135 -2.39 -1.41 6.21
C GLY A 135 -3.45 -1.79 7.25
N LEU A 136 -4.16 -0.80 7.80
CA LEU A 136 -5.24 -1.01 8.79
C LEU A 136 -6.47 -1.69 8.18
N MET A 137 -6.88 -1.33 6.96
CA MET A 137 -7.95 -2.03 6.24
C MET A 137 -7.60 -3.51 6.01
N CYS A 138 -6.36 -3.80 5.61
CA CYS A 138 -5.88 -5.18 5.49
C CYS A 138 -5.85 -5.89 6.85
N LEU A 139 -5.44 -5.21 7.92
CA LEU A 139 -5.41 -5.77 9.27
C LEU A 139 -6.81 -6.18 9.76
N ARG A 140 -7.88 -5.41 9.46
CA ARG A 140 -9.28 -5.81 9.74
C ARG A 140 -9.61 -7.16 9.13
N VAL A 141 -9.19 -7.37 7.88
CA VAL A 141 -9.38 -8.66 7.20
C VAL A 141 -8.58 -9.77 7.90
N PHE A 142 -7.30 -9.52 8.21
CA PHE A 142 -6.42 -10.53 8.81
C PHE A 142 -6.84 -10.96 10.20
N THR A 143 -7.38 -10.04 11.00
CA THR A 143 -7.85 -10.32 12.36
C THR A 143 -9.29 -10.85 12.41
N ASN A 144 -9.98 -10.89 11.26
CA ASN A 144 -11.33 -11.46 11.12
C ASN A 144 -12.29 -10.98 12.23
N ASN A 145 -12.41 -9.66 12.40
CA ASN A 145 -13.25 -9.00 13.42
C ASN A 145 -12.81 -9.24 14.88
N ASN A 146 -11.63 -9.79 15.12
CA ASN A 146 -11.08 -9.86 16.48
C ASN A 146 -10.51 -8.49 16.88
N GLU A 147 -11.33 -7.71 17.62
CA GLU A 147 -10.97 -6.33 18.01
C GLU A 147 -9.71 -6.28 18.89
N ALA A 148 -9.56 -7.19 19.85
CA ALA A 148 -8.39 -7.19 20.73
C ALA A 148 -7.09 -7.41 19.92
N GLN A 149 -7.10 -8.34 18.96
CA GLN A 149 -5.97 -8.59 18.09
C GLN A 149 -5.72 -7.43 17.13
N TYR A 150 -6.78 -6.82 16.59
CA TYR A 150 -6.67 -5.64 15.75
C TYR A 150 -5.98 -4.48 16.50
N GLN A 151 -6.46 -4.17 17.71
CA GLN A 151 -5.88 -3.10 18.52
C GLN A 151 -4.43 -3.37 18.91
N SER A 152 -4.07 -4.61 19.22
CA SER A 152 -2.71 -4.97 19.59
C SER A 152 -1.69 -4.82 18.44
N LEU A 153 -2.15 -4.82 17.18
CA LEU A 153 -1.29 -4.79 15.98
C LEU A 153 -1.39 -3.46 15.20
N LEU A 154 -2.18 -2.49 15.68
CA LEU A 154 -2.39 -1.21 14.99
C LEU A 154 -1.07 -0.49 14.63
N SER A 155 -0.19 -0.32 15.62
CA SER A 155 1.08 0.39 15.45
C SER A 155 1.95 -0.29 14.40
N GLN A 156 2.05 -1.60 14.43
CA GLN A 156 2.88 -2.39 13.52
C GLN A 156 2.33 -2.39 12.09
N ALA A 157 1.01 -2.44 11.94
CA ALA A 157 0.38 -2.36 10.63
C ALA A 157 0.56 -0.97 9.99
N ARG A 158 0.45 0.09 10.79
CA ARG A 158 0.75 1.46 10.36
C ARG A 158 2.20 1.58 9.90
N SER A 159 3.15 1.12 10.71
CA SER A 159 4.58 1.13 10.36
C SER A 159 4.87 0.36 9.06
N LEU A 160 4.19 -0.76 8.81
CA LEU A 160 4.37 -1.49 7.55
C LEU A 160 3.90 -0.68 6.35
N GLY A 161 2.74 -0.03 6.45
CA GLY A 161 2.22 0.87 5.42
C GLY A 161 3.17 2.04 5.17
N ALA A 162 3.59 2.73 6.23
CA ALA A 162 4.52 3.85 6.19
C ALA A 162 5.86 3.45 5.55
N ALA A 163 6.45 2.31 5.96
CA ALA A 163 7.70 1.80 5.38
C ALA A 163 7.59 1.59 3.86
N PHE A 164 6.49 0.97 3.42
CA PHE A 164 6.27 0.72 1.98
C PHE A 164 6.15 2.02 1.20
N GLN A 165 5.41 2.99 1.70
CA GLN A 165 5.20 4.27 1.03
C GLN A 165 6.50 5.10 0.97
N LYS A 166 7.23 5.19 2.09
CA LYS A 166 8.51 5.91 2.13
C LYS A 166 9.54 5.27 1.18
N VAL A 167 9.57 3.93 1.07
CA VAL A 167 10.40 3.24 0.07
C VAL A 167 9.94 3.55 -1.35
N ASN A 168 8.62 3.65 -1.60
CA ASN A 168 8.11 4.07 -2.91
C ASN A 168 8.60 5.49 -3.25
N PHE A 169 8.55 6.44 -2.31
CA PHE A 169 9.05 7.80 -2.52
C PHE A 169 10.55 7.82 -2.88
N LEU A 170 11.37 7.07 -2.14
CA LEU A 170 12.81 6.97 -2.47
C LEU A 170 13.05 6.29 -3.82
N ARG A 171 12.24 5.30 -4.17
CA ARG A 171 12.34 4.59 -5.45
C ARG A 171 12.01 5.48 -6.64
N ASP A 172 10.99 6.31 -6.48
CA ASP A 172 10.35 7.07 -7.54
C ASP A 172 10.76 8.56 -7.55
N ILE A 173 11.71 8.96 -6.70
CA ILE A 173 12.20 10.34 -6.54
C ILE A 173 12.42 11.05 -7.89
N GLN A 174 13.04 10.37 -8.87
CA GLN A 174 13.28 10.95 -10.19
C GLN A 174 11.96 11.38 -10.84
N ALA A 175 11.00 10.47 -10.96
CA ALA A 175 9.73 10.76 -11.62
C ALA A 175 8.90 11.77 -10.83
N ASP A 176 8.86 11.63 -9.50
CA ASP A 176 8.08 12.53 -8.65
C ASP A 176 8.63 13.95 -8.67
N TYR A 177 9.94 14.13 -8.58
CA TYR A 177 10.58 15.45 -8.56
C TYR A 177 10.68 16.06 -9.96
N GLN A 178 11.22 15.33 -10.96
CA GLN A 178 11.53 15.90 -12.27
C GLN A 178 10.31 15.97 -13.20
N GLU A 179 9.40 14.98 -13.15
CA GLU A 179 8.27 14.92 -14.07
C GLU A 179 6.99 15.53 -13.47
N ARG A 180 6.75 15.34 -12.13
CA ARG A 180 5.54 15.77 -11.45
C ARG A 180 5.73 17.02 -10.58
N GLY A 181 6.98 17.41 -10.31
CA GLY A 181 7.33 18.54 -9.43
C GLY A 181 6.91 18.33 -7.98
N ARG A 182 6.82 17.07 -7.50
CA ARG A 182 6.40 16.72 -6.16
C ARG A 182 7.60 16.38 -5.28
N THR A 183 7.58 16.90 -4.03
CA THR A 183 8.58 16.59 -2.99
C THR A 183 7.85 16.14 -1.74
N TYR A 184 8.02 14.88 -1.36
CA TYR A 184 7.31 14.32 -0.20
C TYR A 184 8.05 14.55 1.11
N PHE A 185 9.38 14.37 1.17
CA PHE A 185 10.14 14.46 2.43
C PHE A 185 10.32 15.91 2.90
N PRO A 186 9.79 16.28 4.10
CA PRO A 186 9.89 17.64 4.61
C PRO A 186 11.32 18.07 4.87
N GLY A 187 11.64 19.33 4.53
CA GLY A 187 12.95 19.92 4.80
C GLY A 187 14.09 19.32 3.99
N ILE A 188 13.79 18.58 2.91
CA ILE A 188 14.78 18.08 1.94
C ILE A 188 14.77 18.97 0.70
N ASP A 189 15.93 19.52 0.37
CA ASP A 189 16.15 20.18 -0.93
C ASP A 189 16.70 19.16 -1.94
N PHE A 190 15.85 18.70 -2.86
CA PHE A 190 16.27 17.73 -3.88
C PHE A 190 17.20 18.30 -4.94
N ASN A 191 17.37 19.64 -5.03
CA ASN A 191 18.43 20.24 -5.86
C ASN A 191 19.81 20.01 -5.24
N ASN A 192 19.87 19.88 -3.92
CA ASN A 192 21.10 19.70 -3.14
C ASN A 192 21.01 18.44 -2.26
N PHE A 193 20.39 17.36 -2.76
CA PHE A 193 20.16 16.14 -2.00
C PHE A 193 21.47 15.43 -1.66
N THR A 194 21.77 15.35 -0.36
CA THR A 194 23.02 14.81 0.15
C THR A 194 22.89 13.38 0.66
N GLU A 195 24.02 12.68 0.87
CA GLU A 195 24.03 11.39 1.57
C GLU A 195 23.52 11.52 3.01
N GLN A 196 23.74 12.65 3.66
CA GLN A 196 23.22 12.89 5.03
C GLN A 196 21.69 12.96 5.04
N ASP A 197 21.06 13.65 4.07
CA ASP A 197 19.62 13.69 3.92
C ASP A 197 19.04 12.29 3.67
N LYS A 198 19.69 11.55 2.77
CA LYS A 198 19.33 10.16 2.46
C LYS A 198 19.42 9.28 3.71
N HIS A 199 20.48 9.36 4.50
CA HIS A 199 20.63 8.58 5.73
C HIS A 199 19.57 8.92 6.78
N ARG A 200 19.15 10.19 6.89
CA ARG A 200 18.05 10.59 7.78
C ARG A 200 16.74 9.88 7.40
N ILE A 201 16.39 9.88 6.11
CA ILE A 201 15.21 9.19 5.60
C ILE A 201 15.33 7.67 5.82
N GLU A 202 16.49 7.10 5.55
CA GLU A 202 16.75 5.68 5.73
C GLU A 202 16.61 5.21 7.18
N ALA A 203 17.03 6.04 8.13
CA ALA A 203 16.86 5.73 9.55
C ALA A 203 15.39 5.66 9.97
N GLU A 204 14.55 6.57 9.45
CA GLU A 204 13.12 6.56 9.66
C GLU A 204 12.47 5.30 9.08
N ILE A 205 12.78 4.98 7.82
CA ILE A 205 12.26 3.79 7.13
C ILE A 205 12.68 2.49 7.85
N LYS A 206 13.93 2.45 8.31
CA LYS A 206 14.42 1.29 9.07
C LYS A 206 13.64 1.05 10.34
N ASN A 207 13.38 2.11 11.10
CA ASN A 207 12.57 2.02 12.32
C ASN A 207 11.15 1.49 12.04
N ASP A 208 10.53 1.95 10.95
CA ASP A 208 9.23 1.45 10.51
C ASP A 208 9.28 -0.05 10.16
N PHE A 209 10.32 -0.51 9.45
CA PHE A 209 10.49 -1.93 9.15
C PHE A 209 10.72 -2.78 10.39
N ASP A 210 11.53 -2.29 11.34
CA ASP A 210 11.82 -3.02 12.58
C ASP A 210 10.53 -3.19 13.42
N ASN A 211 9.73 -2.13 13.59
CA ASN A 211 8.44 -2.23 14.27
C ASN A 211 7.43 -3.12 13.53
N ALA A 212 7.33 -2.99 12.21
CA ALA A 212 6.45 -3.82 11.39
C ALA A 212 6.76 -5.31 11.51
N PHE A 213 8.04 -5.68 11.60
CA PHE A 213 8.45 -7.07 11.72
C PHE A 213 7.93 -7.74 12.99
N GLU A 214 7.91 -7.01 14.11
CA GLU A 214 7.34 -7.53 15.37
C GLU A 214 5.84 -7.84 15.24
N GLY A 215 5.09 -7.03 14.48
CA GLY A 215 3.68 -7.31 14.18
C GLY A 215 3.49 -8.52 13.25
N ILE A 216 4.34 -8.65 12.22
CA ILE A 216 4.25 -9.78 11.28
C ILE A 216 4.34 -11.12 12.01
N LYS A 217 5.20 -11.25 13.01
CA LYS A 217 5.33 -12.48 13.82
C LYS A 217 4.05 -12.86 14.57
N GLN A 218 3.21 -11.86 14.87
CA GLN A 218 1.98 -12.02 15.65
C GLN A 218 0.73 -12.17 14.77
N LEU A 219 0.85 -12.02 13.45
CA LEU A 219 -0.26 -12.21 12.53
C LEU A 219 -0.77 -13.66 12.55
N PRO A 220 -2.07 -13.90 12.29
CA PRO A 220 -2.62 -15.23 12.10
C PRO A 220 -1.83 -16.04 11.06
N ALA A 221 -1.67 -17.34 11.30
CA ALA A 221 -0.83 -18.20 10.46
C ALA A 221 -1.18 -18.14 8.97
N GLY A 222 -2.48 -18.11 8.63
CA GLY A 222 -2.96 -18.06 7.24
C GLY A 222 -2.67 -16.75 6.50
N THR A 223 -2.22 -15.70 7.21
CA THR A 223 -1.91 -14.38 6.62
C THR A 223 -0.43 -14.04 6.70
N ARG A 224 0.28 -14.58 7.67
CA ARG A 224 1.68 -14.22 8.00
C ARG A 224 2.61 -14.34 6.80
N LEU A 225 2.59 -15.48 6.09
CA LEU A 225 3.47 -15.71 4.95
C LEU A 225 3.31 -14.65 3.86
N GLY A 226 2.08 -14.32 3.48
CA GLY A 226 1.83 -13.35 2.42
C GLY A 226 2.31 -11.95 2.76
N VAL A 227 2.08 -11.51 4.02
CA VAL A 227 2.60 -10.21 4.51
C VAL A 227 4.13 -10.25 4.58
N TYR A 228 4.72 -11.33 5.05
CA TYR A 228 6.18 -11.48 5.12
C TYR A 228 6.86 -11.47 3.75
N ILE A 229 6.24 -12.03 2.73
CA ILE A 229 6.73 -11.95 1.35
C ILE A 229 6.78 -10.50 0.88
N ALA A 230 5.71 -9.73 1.09
CA ALA A 230 5.67 -8.32 0.74
C ALA A 230 6.74 -7.52 1.53
N TYR A 231 6.81 -7.73 2.84
CA TYR A 231 7.84 -7.15 3.71
C TYR A 231 9.26 -7.44 3.20
N THR A 232 9.58 -8.70 2.92
CA THR A 232 10.92 -9.11 2.46
C THR A 232 11.28 -8.48 1.13
N TYR A 233 10.31 -8.36 0.22
CA TYR A 233 10.49 -7.67 -1.05
C TYR A 233 10.84 -6.20 -0.84
N TYR A 234 10.04 -5.47 -0.05
CA TYR A 234 10.26 -4.05 0.22
C TYR A 234 11.54 -3.80 1.02
N LEU A 235 11.86 -4.63 2.00
CA LEU A 235 13.13 -4.56 2.71
C LEU A 235 14.34 -4.78 1.77
N LYS A 236 14.22 -5.69 0.79
CA LYS A 236 15.29 -5.90 -0.20
C LYS A 236 15.41 -4.72 -1.15
N LEU A 237 14.28 -4.12 -1.54
CA LEU A 237 14.28 -2.90 -2.35
C LEU A 237 14.90 -1.74 -1.57
N PHE A 238 14.51 -1.53 -0.32
CA PHE A 238 15.09 -0.55 0.59
C PHE A 238 16.60 -0.73 0.71
N LYS A 239 17.09 -1.94 1.02
CA LYS A 239 18.53 -2.23 1.08
C LYS A 239 19.24 -1.90 -0.23
N LYS A 240 18.62 -2.16 -1.39
CA LYS A 240 19.22 -1.81 -2.66
C LYS A 240 19.31 -0.29 -2.85
N ILE A 241 18.29 0.46 -2.42
CA ILE A 241 18.31 1.93 -2.44
C ILE A 241 19.40 2.45 -1.50
N SER A 242 19.52 1.90 -0.29
CA SER A 242 20.53 2.32 0.70
C SER A 242 21.97 2.13 0.20
N TYR A 243 22.23 1.09 -0.57
CA TYR A 243 23.56 0.90 -1.21
C TYR A 243 23.75 1.71 -2.50
N THR A 244 22.77 2.48 -2.94
CA THR A 244 22.85 3.31 -4.14
C THR A 244 23.15 4.75 -3.73
N PRO A 245 24.18 5.41 -4.26
CA PRO A 245 24.50 6.80 -3.92
C PRO A 245 23.32 7.76 -4.15
N ALA A 246 23.25 8.82 -3.33
CA ALA A 246 22.16 9.81 -3.38
C ALA A 246 21.97 10.42 -4.77
N ASN A 247 23.05 10.80 -5.42
CA ASN A 247 23.01 11.36 -6.77
C ASN A 247 22.49 10.37 -7.84
N VAL A 248 22.64 9.06 -7.60
CA VAL A 248 22.20 8.03 -8.55
C VAL A 248 20.70 7.75 -8.40
N ILE A 249 20.14 7.80 -7.17
CA ILE A 249 18.70 7.61 -6.98
C ILE A 249 17.88 8.76 -7.57
N LEU A 250 18.45 9.97 -7.69
CA LEU A 250 17.83 11.10 -8.38
C LEU A 250 17.78 10.94 -9.91
N GLN A 251 18.56 10.03 -10.48
CA GLN A 251 18.70 9.87 -11.93
C GLN A 251 17.97 8.67 -12.50
N LYS A 252 17.68 7.66 -11.66
CA LYS A 252 17.06 6.43 -12.14
C LYS A 252 16.22 5.73 -11.09
N ARG A 253 15.10 5.18 -11.54
CA ARG A 253 14.25 4.33 -10.72
C ARG A 253 14.93 3.03 -10.34
N ILE A 254 15.01 2.74 -9.04
CA ILE A 254 15.60 1.49 -8.53
C ILE A 254 14.57 0.37 -8.55
N ARG A 255 14.92 -0.78 -9.14
CA ARG A 255 14.00 -1.93 -9.28
C ARG A 255 14.67 -3.23 -8.84
N ILE A 256 13.85 -4.20 -8.42
CA ILE A 256 14.23 -5.60 -8.23
C ILE A 256 13.70 -6.39 -9.43
N SER A 257 14.54 -7.22 -10.05
CA SER A 257 14.13 -8.05 -11.18
C SER A 257 13.13 -9.13 -10.76
N ASP A 258 12.26 -9.57 -11.68
CA ASP A 258 11.23 -10.56 -11.38
C ASP A 258 11.82 -11.93 -10.98
N THR A 259 12.97 -12.29 -11.52
CA THR A 259 13.72 -13.49 -11.09
C THR A 259 14.14 -13.42 -9.63
N ARG A 260 14.59 -12.24 -9.16
CA ARG A 260 14.92 -12.03 -7.73
C ARG A 260 13.66 -12.02 -6.85
N LYS A 261 12.54 -11.50 -7.33
CA LYS A 261 11.25 -11.56 -6.60
C LYS A 261 10.82 -13.01 -6.37
N MET A 262 10.95 -13.86 -7.40
CA MET A 262 10.65 -15.30 -7.28
C MET A 262 11.60 -16.00 -6.27
N GLY A 263 12.89 -15.68 -6.29
CA GLY A 263 13.84 -16.19 -5.29
C GLY A 263 13.49 -15.77 -3.85
N LEU A 264 13.03 -14.53 -3.64
CA LEU A 264 12.58 -14.05 -2.34
C LEU A 264 11.31 -14.79 -1.87
N TYR A 265 10.38 -15.05 -2.78
CA TYR A 265 9.19 -15.85 -2.50
C TYR A 265 9.55 -17.27 -2.01
N VAL A 266 10.40 -17.98 -2.76
CA VAL A 266 10.84 -19.33 -2.37
C VAL A 266 11.55 -19.32 -1.02
N LYS A 267 12.44 -18.34 -0.79
CA LYS A 267 13.12 -18.17 0.49
C LYS A 267 12.15 -17.96 1.64
N ALA A 268 11.15 -17.09 1.49
CA ALA A 268 10.15 -16.82 2.53
C ALA A 268 9.32 -18.08 2.87
N VAL A 269 8.93 -18.85 1.86
CA VAL A 269 8.22 -20.14 2.05
C VAL A 269 9.08 -21.14 2.84
N LEU A 270 10.36 -21.23 2.53
CA LEU A 270 11.29 -22.09 3.27
C LEU A 270 11.47 -21.64 4.72
N GLN A 271 11.62 -20.34 4.96
CA GLN A 271 11.77 -19.78 6.30
C GLN A 271 10.53 -20.02 7.17
N GLN A 272 9.33 -19.91 6.60
CA GLN A 272 8.11 -20.27 7.32
C GLN A 272 8.06 -21.77 7.68
N LYS A 273 8.41 -22.65 6.73
CA LYS A 273 8.43 -24.10 7.00
C LYS A 273 9.43 -24.50 8.10
N LEU A 274 10.47 -23.70 8.27
CA LEU A 274 11.50 -23.89 9.31
C LEU A 274 11.16 -23.15 10.62
N ASN A 275 9.96 -22.57 10.75
CA ASN A 275 9.53 -21.78 11.91
C ASN A 275 10.51 -20.64 12.27
N VAL A 276 11.11 -20.00 11.27
CA VAL A 276 12.00 -18.83 11.44
C VAL A 276 11.21 -17.52 11.46
N ILE A 277 9.93 -17.58 11.10
CA ILE A 277 8.94 -16.48 11.09
C ILE A 277 7.61 -16.93 11.66
#